data_7b17cb1e3f8a9b43fd354b4009535b80
#
_entry.id   7b17cb1e3f8a9b43fd354b4009535b80
#
_cell.length_a   1.000
_cell.length_b   1.000
_cell.length_c   1.000
_cell.angle_alpha   90.00
_cell.angle_beta   90.00
_cell.angle_gamma   90.00
#
_symmetry.space_group_name_H-M   'P 1'
#
loop_
_entity.id
_entity.type
_entity.pdbx_description
1 polymer ?
#
loop_
_entity_poly.entity_id
_entity_poly.type
_entity_poly.pdbx_seq_one_letter_code
_entity_poly.pdbx_strand_id
1 'polypeptide(L)'
;YSLDTAEQQQIPLQQELTIIEKYLNIEKARFGDKLKVNYHIPNTLKNKTLPPLLIQPIIENAIKHNAKQTSLTLNITLSEMSNGVKIVISDNGKGFTDDVLKCGYGKGIGMKNIMLRVNQLGQSKVLLSNDNGAVVTLELAL
;
A
#
# COMPACT_ATOMS: atom_id res chain seq x y z
N TYR A 1 23.05 -5.51 -17.03
CA TYR A 1 22.32 -5.07 -17.59
C TYR A 1 21.02 -5.19 -17.09
N SER A 2 20.65 -6.09 -16.92
CA SER A 2 19.31 -6.35 -16.56
C SER A 2 18.93 -5.85 -15.16
N LEU A 3 19.84 -5.88 -14.21
CA LEU A 3 19.57 -5.37 -12.86
C LEU A 3 19.32 -3.88 -12.86
N ASP A 4 20.13 -3.13 -13.59
CA ASP A 4 19.93 -1.69 -13.68
C ASP A 4 18.59 -1.38 -14.33
N THR A 5 18.21 -2.14 -15.34
CA THR A 5 16.93 -1.98 -16.00
C THR A 5 15.79 -2.25 -15.03
N ALA A 6 15.91 -3.30 -14.22
CA ALA A 6 14.89 -3.64 -13.25
C ALA A 6 14.78 -2.59 -12.16
N GLU A 7 15.92 -2.06 -11.69
CA GLU A 7 15.91 -1.01 -10.65
C GLU A 7 15.31 0.29 -11.16
N GLN A 8 15.48 0.59 -12.45
CA GLN A 8 14.97 1.80 -13.05
C GLN A 8 13.56 1.64 -13.58
N GLN A 9 13.03 0.41 -13.55
CA GLN A 9 11.71 0.16 -14.05
C GLN A 9 10.67 0.93 -13.25
N GLN A 10 9.82 1.64 -13.95
CA GLN A 10 8.71 2.36 -13.33
C GLN A 10 7.47 2.18 -14.19
N ILE A 11 6.33 2.18 -13.53
CA ILE A 11 5.05 2.06 -14.22
C ILE A 11 4.15 3.22 -13.83
N PRO A 12 3.20 3.60 -14.69
CA PRO A 12 2.22 4.61 -14.30
C PRO A 12 1.40 4.12 -13.12
N LEU A 13 1.09 5.02 -12.22
CA LEU A 13 0.25 4.70 -11.06
C LEU A 13 -1.05 4.04 -11.49
N GLN A 14 -1.65 4.52 -12.58
CA GLN A 14 -2.89 3.95 -13.09
C GLN A 14 -2.76 2.45 -13.39
N GLN A 15 -1.59 2.03 -13.90
CA GLN A 15 -1.37 0.61 -14.19
C GLN A 15 -1.35 -0.22 -12.92
N GLU A 16 -0.67 0.25 -11.88
CA GLU A 16 -0.66 -0.46 -10.60
C GLU A 16 -2.05 -0.52 -9.98
N LEU A 17 -2.81 0.58 -10.07
CA LEU A 17 -4.19 0.62 -9.57
C LEU A 17 -5.08 -0.38 -10.29
N THR A 18 -4.90 -0.55 -11.59
CA THR A 18 -5.67 -1.54 -12.36
C THR A 18 -5.39 -2.95 -11.85
N ILE A 19 -4.13 -3.26 -11.59
CA ILE A 19 -3.74 -4.56 -11.03
C ILE A 19 -4.36 -4.76 -9.66
N ILE A 20 -4.32 -3.73 -8.83
CA ILE A 20 -4.89 -3.76 -7.49
C ILE A 20 -6.40 -3.99 -7.55
N GLU A 21 -7.10 -3.31 -8.45
CA GLU A 21 -8.53 -3.49 -8.61
C GLU A 21 -8.88 -4.93 -8.97
N LYS A 22 -8.10 -5.54 -9.87
CA LYS A 22 -8.33 -6.94 -10.23
C LYS A 22 -8.14 -7.86 -9.05
N TYR A 23 -7.09 -7.64 -8.27
CA TYR A 23 -6.83 -8.43 -7.07
C TYR A 23 -7.97 -8.28 -6.08
N LEU A 24 -8.41 -7.04 -5.82
CA LEU A 24 -9.48 -6.80 -4.86
C LEU A 24 -10.83 -7.34 -5.33
N ASN A 25 -11.09 -7.35 -6.63
CA ASN A 25 -12.31 -7.95 -7.15
C ASN A 25 -12.34 -9.46 -6.89
N ILE A 26 -11.19 -10.13 -6.99
CA ILE A 26 -11.09 -11.55 -6.64
C ILE A 26 -11.37 -11.73 -5.15
N GLU A 27 -10.80 -10.88 -4.31
CA GLU A 27 -11.02 -10.95 -2.87
C GLU A 27 -12.47 -10.63 -2.49
N LYS A 28 -13.11 -9.70 -3.20
CA LYS A 28 -14.52 -9.40 -2.98
C LYS A 28 -15.40 -10.62 -3.26
N ALA A 29 -15.03 -11.44 -4.24
CA ALA A 29 -15.75 -12.67 -4.50
C ALA A 29 -15.68 -13.63 -3.32
N ARG A 30 -14.56 -13.63 -2.59
CA ARG A 30 -14.37 -14.48 -1.41
C ARG A 30 -15.04 -13.91 -0.17
N PHE A 31 -14.95 -12.60 0.04
CA PHE A 31 -15.53 -11.92 1.21
C PHE A 31 -17.02 -11.61 1.02
N GLY A 32 -17.47 -11.54 -0.23
CA GLY A 32 -18.83 -11.08 -0.52
C GLY A 32 -18.97 -9.60 -0.21
N ASP A 33 -20.14 -9.21 0.30
CA ASP A 33 -20.39 -7.80 0.63
C ASP A 33 -19.62 -7.30 1.83
N LYS A 34 -18.84 -8.16 2.47
CA LYS A 34 -18.07 -7.81 3.66
C LYS A 34 -16.83 -7.01 3.38
N LEU A 35 -16.36 -6.99 2.13
CA LEU A 35 -15.20 -6.19 1.75
C LEU A 35 -15.63 -4.97 0.96
N LYS A 36 -15.29 -3.79 1.48
CA LYS A 36 -15.51 -2.51 0.80
C LYS A 36 -14.17 -1.84 0.56
N VAL A 37 -14.03 -1.22 -0.59
CA VAL A 37 -12.80 -0.50 -0.94
C VAL A 37 -13.18 0.88 -1.45
N ASN A 38 -12.58 1.90 -0.87
CA ASN A 38 -12.79 3.29 -1.26
C ASN A 38 -11.50 3.85 -1.85
N TYR A 39 -11.58 4.43 -3.03
CA TYR A 39 -10.43 5.03 -3.72
C TYR A 39 -10.59 6.54 -3.74
N HIS A 40 -9.56 7.25 -3.27
CA HIS A 40 -9.48 8.70 -3.31
C HIS A 40 -8.20 9.09 -4.03
N ILE A 41 -8.28 9.14 -5.36
CA ILE A 41 -7.10 9.28 -6.22
C ILE A 41 -7.32 10.43 -7.19
N PRO A 42 -6.57 11.53 -7.03
CA PRO A 42 -6.67 12.64 -7.99
C PRO A 42 -6.26 12.20 -9.39
N ASN A 43 -7.01 12.65 -10.38
CA ASN A 43 -6.69 12.32 -11.77
C ASN A 43 -5.29 12.81 -12.16
N THR A 44 -4.82 13.88 -11.54
CA THR A 44 -3.50 14.44 -11.84
C THR A 44 -2.36 13.48 -11.48
N LEU A 45 -2.60 12.50 -10.61
CA LEU A 45 -1.58 11.56 -10.19
C LEU A 45 -1.55 10.27 -10.99
N LYS A 46 -2.57 10.01 -11.81
CA LYS A 46 -2.69 8.71 -12.49
C LYS A 46 -1.55 8.41 -13.45
N ASN A 47 -0.98 9.43 -14.06
CA ASN A 47 0.12 9.27 -15.01
C ASN A 47 1.49 9.33 -14.35
N LYS A 48 1.55 9.61 -13.05
CA LYS A 48 2.82 9.65 -12.33
C LYS A 48 3.39 8.23 -12.28
N THR A 49 4.69 8.11 -12.50
CA THR A 49 5.33 6.80 -12.50
C THR A 49 5.98 6.52 -11.14
N LEU A 50 6.00 5.24 -10.77
CA LEU A 50 6.61 4.79 -9.54
C LEU A 50 7.10 3.36 -9.74
N PRO A 51 8.03 2.88 -8.88
CA PRO A 51 8.43 1.49 -8.98
C PRO A 51 7.22 0.57 -8.77
N PRO A 52 7.13 -0.54 -9.54
CA PRO A 52 5.98 -1.43 -9.43
C PRO A 52 5.96 -2.17 -8.10
N LEU A 53 4.78 -2.62 -7.70
CA LEU A 53 4.59 -3.48 -6.54
C LEU A 53 5.02 -2.82 -5.22
N LEU A 54 4.72 -1.52 -5.06
CA LEU A 54 4.85 -0.86 -3.76
C LEU A 54 3.53 -0.85 -3.00
N ILE A 55 2.44 -0.58 -3.70
CA ILE A 55 1.12 -0.46 -3.07
C ILE A 55 0.48 -1.83 -2.88
N GLN A 56 0.57 -2.70 -3.89
CA GLN A 56 -0.11 -3.99 -3.87
C GLN A 56 0.26 -4.85 -2.67
N PRO A 57 1.56 -5.00 -2.30
CA PRO A 57 1.89 -5.82 -1.13
C PRO A 57 1.29 -5.30 0.16
N ILE A 58 1.12 -3.98 0.30
CA ILE A 58 0.50 -3.40 1.49
C ILE A 58 -0.97 -3.81 1.56
N ILE A 59 -1.66 -3.77 0.44
CA ILE A 59 -3.05 -4.17 0.36
C ILE A 59 -3.21 -5.67 0.63
N GLU A 60 -2.31 -6.48 0.07
CA GLU A 60 -2.31 -7.92 0.33
C GLU A 60 -2.12 -8.22 1.82
N ASN A 61 -1.22 -7.49 2.48
CA ASN A 61 -1.02 -7.65 3.91
C ASN A 61 -2.27 -7.28 4.70
N ALA A 62 -2.95 -6.20 4.33
CA ALA A 62 -4.17 -5.79 5.01
C ALA A 62 -5.24 -6.87 4.89
N ILE A 63 -5.41 -7.47 3.72
CA ILE A 63 -6.36 -8.54 3.50
C ILE A 63 -6.00 -9.77 4.35
N LYS A 64 -4.73 -10.17 4.34
CA LYS A 64 -4.28 -11.34 5.09
C LYS A 64 -4.48 -11.17 6.59
N HIS A 65 -4.10 -10.01 7.13
CA HIS A 65 -4.19 -9.76 8.56
C HIS A 65 -5.63 -9.69 9.05
N ASN A 66 -6.57 -9.39 8.17
CA ASN A 66 -7.97 -9.22 8.52
C ASN A 66 -8.87 -10.28 7.90
N ALA A 67 -8.30 -11.42 7.50
CA ALA A 67 -9.03 -12.47 6.80
C ALA A 67 -10.19 -13.04 7.63
N LYS A 68 -10.10 -12.95 8.96
CA LYS A 68 -11.13 -13.46 9.86
C LYS A 68 -12.15 -12.41 10.29
N GLN A 69 -12.00 -11.18 9.81
CA GLN A 69 -12.95 -10.12 10.13
C GLN A 69 -14.30 -10.38 9.48
N THR A 70 -15.38 -9.98 10.16
CA THR A 70 -16.72 -10.11 9.61
C THR A 70 -16.98 -9.06 8.52
N SER A 71 -16.32 -7.92 8.61
CA SER A 71 -16.37 -6.92 7.55
C SER A 71 -15.07 -6.14 7.55
N LEU A 72 -14.64 -5.71 6.38
CA LEU A 72 -13.38 -4.99 6.21
C LEU A 72 -13.59 -3.86 5.21
N THR A 73 -13.20 -2.66 5.59
CA THR A 73 -13.20 -1.50 4.71
C THR A 73 -11.77 -1.04 4.52
N LEU A 74 -11.34 -0.95 3.26
CA LEU A 74 -10.04 -0.42 2.89
C LEU A 74 -10.21 0.95 2.27
N ASN A 75 -9.36 1.89 2.66
CA ASN A 75 -9.31 3.21 2.05
C ASN A 75 -7.94 3.43 1.45
N ILE A 76 -7.91 3.80 0.18
CA ILE A 76 -6.67 4.05 -0.57
C ILE A 76 -6.71 5.51 -0.99
N THR A 77 -5.88 6.34 -0.37
CA THR A 77 -5.89 7.78 -0.58
C THR A 77 -4.53 8.23 -1.07
N LEU A 78 -4.50 8.92 -2.21
CA LEU A 78 -3.29 9.49 -2.74
C LEU A 78 -3.41 11.01 -2.77
N SER A 79 -2.28 11.67 -2.52
CA SER A 79 -2.22 13.12 -2.62
C SER A 79 -0.85 13.55 -3.09
N GLU A 80 -0.76 14.76 -3.64
CA GLU A 80 0.51 15.30 -4.08
C GLU A 80 1.29 15.86 -2.92
N MET A 81 2.62 15.69 -2.99
CA MET A 81 3.56 16.37 -2.11
C MET A 81 4.45 17.27 -2.97
N SER A 82 5.14 18.21 -2.34
CA SER A 82 6.03 19.12 -3.06
C SER A 82 7.07 18.38 -3.87
N ASN A 83 7.52 17.21 -3.40
CA ASN A 83 8.59 16.44 -4.04
C ASN A 83 8.15 15.03 -4.43
N GLY A 84 6.86 14.75 -4.47
CA GLY A 84 6.43 13.40 -4.82
C GLY A 84 4.98 13.13 -4.50
N VAL A 85 4.70 11.93 -4.00
CA VAL A 85 3.34 11.44 -3.78
C VAL A 85 3.23 10.86 -2.37
N LYS A 86 2.13 11.14 -1.72
CA LYS A 86 1.78 10.54 -0.43
C LYS A 86 0.67 9.52 -0.67
N ILE A 87 0.87 8.31 -0.18
CA ILE A 87 -0.08 7.21 -0.33
C ILE A 87 -0.46 6.73 1.06
N VAL A 88 -1.75 6.76 1.37
CA VAL A 88 -2.25 6.28 2.66
C VAL A 88 -3.19 5.12 2.41
N ILE A 89 -2.88 3.98 3.01
CA ILE A 89 -3.71 2.79 2.92
C ILE A 89 -4.15 2.45 4.34
N SER A 90 -5.46 2.55 4.60
CA SER A 90 -5.99 2.31 5.93
C SER A 90 -7.09 1.27 5.87
N ASP A 91 -7.26 0.57 7.00
CA ASP A 91 -8.35 -0.38 7.14
C ASP A 91 -9.05 -0.17 8.48
N ASN A 92 -10.18 -0.83 8.67
CA ASN A 92 -10.92 -0.79 9.91
C ASN A 92 -10.80 -2.10 10.70
N GLY A 93 -9.68 -2.81 10.50
CA GLY A 93 -9.44 -4.08 11.16
C GLY A 93 -8.83 -3.93 12.55
N LYS A 94 -8.07 -4.94 12.95
CA LYS A 94 -7.50 -5.01 14.30
C LYS A 94 -6.32 -4.08 14.53
N GLY A 95 -5.74 -3.54 13.48
CA GLY A 95 -4.58 -2.65 13.60
C GLY A 95 -3.28 -3.40 13.81
N PHE A 96 -2.19 -2.65 13.91
CA PHE A 96 -0.86 -3.19 14.18
C PHE A 96 -0.66 -3.39 15.66
N THR A 97 0.15 -4.42 16.02
CA THR A 97 0.58 -4.62 17.41
C THR A 97 1.62 -3.55 17.77
N ASP A 98 1.83 -3.38 19.08
CA ASP A 98 2.85 -2.45 19.57
C ASP A 98 4.24 -2.81 19.06
N ASP A 99 4.56 -4.09 18.96
CA ASP A 99 5.85 -4.54 18.43
C ASP A 99 6.04 -4.09 16.99
N VAL A 100 5.00 -4.24 16.16
CA VAL A 100 5.08 -3.82 14.76
C VAL A 100 5.26 -2.31 14.68
N LEU A 101 4.54 -1.55 15.50
CA LEU A 101 4.65 -0.09 15.49
C LEU A 101 6.04 0.37 15.89
N LYS A 102 6.68 -0.31 16.85
CA LYS A 102 8.03 0.04 17.30
C LYS A 102 9.09 -0.29 16.27
N CYS A 103 9.00 -1.49 15.67
CA CYS A 103 10.00 -1.97 14.73
C CYS A 103 9.76 -1.50 13.31
N GLY A 104 8.54 -1.05 13.02
CA GLY A 104 8.17 -0.67 11.66
C GLY A 104 7.76 -1.86 10.80
N TYR A 105 7.87 -3.09 11.31
CA TYR A 105 7.44 -4.29 10.60
C TYR A 105 7.25 -5.44 11.59
N GLY A 106 6.41 -6.39 11.21
CA GLY A 106 6.17 -7.59 12.02
C GLY A 106 7.08 -8.75 11.62
N LYS A 107 6.69 -9.94 12.03
CA LYS A 107 7.44 -11.16 11.72
C LYS A 107 7.32 -11.56 10.25
N GLY A 108 6.34 -11.05 9.52
CA GLY A 108 6.17 -11.35 8.10
C GLY A 108 7.21 -10.66 7.24
N ILE A 109 7.46 -11.22 6.06
CA ILE A 109 8.47 -10.70 5.15
C ILE A 109 7.97 -9.49 4.37
N GLY A 110 6.66 -9.42 4.12
CA GLY A 110 6.09 -8.44 3.20
C GLY A 110 6.38 -7.01 3.57
N MET A 111 6.08 -6.61 4.81
CA MET A 111 6.27 -5.21 5.22
C MET A 111 7.74 -4.84 5.30
N LYS A 112 8.59 -5.77 5.72
CA LYS A 112 10.03 -5.54 5.75
C LYS A 112 10.57 -5.24 4.35
N ASN A 113 10.13 -6.01 3.36
CA ASN A 113 10.55 -5.80 1.98
C ASN A 113 10.07 -4.45 1.46
N ILE A 114 8.85 -4.06 1.79
CA ILE A 114 8.32 -2.76 1.40
C ILE A 114 9.19 -1.64 1.97
N MET A 115 9.54 -1.73 3.25
CA MET A 115 10.36 -0.71 3.88
C MET A 115 11.75 -0.62 3.27
N LEU A 116 12.36 -1.77 2.94
CA LEU A 116 13.66 -1.78 2.28
C LEU A 116 13.59 -1.13 0.90
N ARG A 117 12.55 -1.43 0.13
CA ARG A 117 12.40 -0.85 -1.21
C ARG A 117 12.17 0.66 -1.14
N VAL A 118 11.33 1.12 -0.21
CA VAL A 118 11.07 2.54 -0.06
C VAL A 118 12.32 3.28 0.38
N ASN A 119 13.10 2.70 1.29
CA ASN A 119 14.36 3.31 1.73
C ASN A 119 15.34 3.51 0.57
N GLN A 120 15.29 2.64 -0.43
CA GLN A 120 16.16 2.77 -1.60
C GLN A 120 15.79 3.94 -2.50
N LEU A 121 14.59 4.49 -2.34
CA LEU A 121 14.14 5.63 -3.16
C LEU A 121 14.66 6.98 -2.67
N GLY A 122 15.49 7.01 -1.65
CA GLY A 122 16.05 8.24 -1.10
C GLY A 122 14.95 9.21 -0.65
N GLN A 123 15.07 9.82 0.51
CA GLN A 123 14.10 10.79 1.02
C GLN A 123 12.65 10.29 1.06
N SER A 124 12.45 9.01 0.82
CA SER A 124 11.13 8.37 0.92
C SER A 124 11.02 7.65 2.24
N LYS A 125 9.80 7.48 2.75
CA LYS A 125 9.62 6.82 4.05
C LYS A 125 8.29 6.10 4.14
N VAL A 126 8.25 5.13 5.06
CA VAL A 126 7.05 4.38 5.40
C VAL A 126 6.73 4.67 6.87
N LEU A 127 5.50 5.02 7.15
CA LEU A 127 5.03 5.25 8.51
C LEU A 127 3.88 4.30 8.80
N LEU A 128 3.95 3.63 9.94
CA LEU A 128 2.89 2.74 10.39
C LEU A 128 2.22 3.34 11.61
N SER A 129 0.89 3.32 11.63
CA SER A 129 0.13 3.81 12.77
C SER A 129 -1.20 3.09 12.86
N ASN A 130 -1.95 3.38 13.92
CA ASN A 130 -3.29 2.85 14.11
C ASN A 130 -4.26 4.03 14.24
N ASP A 131 -5.42 3.89 13.59
CA ASP A 131 -6.54 4.82 13.72
C ASP A 131 -7.81 4.02 13.49
N ASN A 132 -8.27 3.33 14.52
CA ASN A 132 -9.38 2.39 14.44
C ASN A 132 -9.14 1.31 13.40
N GLY A 133 -7.90 0.89 13.27
CA GLY A 133 -7.41 -0.07 12.31
C GLY A 133 -5.99 0.29 11.94
N ALA A 134 -5.40 -0.43 10.99
CA ALA A 134 -4.04 -0.18 10.56
C ALA A 134 -3.98 0.95 9.54
N VAL A 135 -2.95 1.78 9.63
CA VAL A 135 -2.69 2.85 8.66
C VAL A 135 -1.24 2.73 8.20
N VAL A 136 -1.04 2.59 6.89
CA VAL A 136 0.28 2.60 6.27
C VAL A 136 0.38 3.86 5.42
N THR A 137 1.37 4.68 5.68
CA THR A 137 1.61 5.92 4.94
C THR A 137 2.95 5.80 4.21
N LEU A 138 2.91 5.95 2.89
CA LEU A 138 4.11 6.05 2.07
C LEU A 138 4.27 7.50 1.65
N GLU A 139 5.45 8.07 1.91
CA GLU A 139 5.83 9.37 1.37
C GLU A 139 6.97 9.13 0.40
N LEU A 140 6.66 9.19 -0.89
CA LEU A 140 7.60 8.84 -1.94
C LEU A 140 8.12 10.10 -2.62
N ALA A 141 9.44 10.26 -2.60
CA ALA A 141 10.11 11.31 -3.35
C ALA A 141 10.29 10.82 -4.79
N LEU A 142 9.56 11.44 -5.73
CA LEU A 142 9.54 11.01 -7.12
C LEU A 142 9.93 12.13 -8.07
#